data_7276669dfcce7e3fc60135a834de2812
#
_entry.id   7276669dfcce7e3fc60135a834de2812
#
_cell.length_a   1.000
_cell.length_b   1.000
_cell.length_c   1.000
_cell.angle_alpha   90.00
_cell.angle_beta   90.00
_cell.angle_gamma   90.00
#
_symmetry.space_group_name_H-M   'P 1'
#
loop_
_entity.id
_entity.type
_entity.pdbx_description
1 polymer ?
#
loop_
_entity_poly.entity_id
_entity_poly.type
_entity_poly.pdbx_seq_one_letter_code
_entity_poly.pdbx_strand_id
1 'polypeptide(L)'
;MTEAISFRLDGQRALVTAGAQGIGRAITEALLAQGAQVHVCDIDAAALKNVREAFPQVTATLTDIAKEGQVADMFAGIQQRWGGLDILVNNAGIAGPTAAIEDTTLAEWQQTIDVNLTGTFLCTRSAVPLMKSNGGSIVNISSAAGRFGFPLRSPYSASKFGVIGLTETWAMELGPQGIRVNAILPGIVEGPRQDRVLSAKAKSFGITLEQMRTRALERVSLRTTVTAHDIAAQIVFICSKAGAKISGQSLSVDGNVETLVQ
;
A
#
# COMPACT_ATOMS: atom_id res chain seq x y z
N MET A 1 22.98 15.70 -25.24
CA MET A 1 23.29 15.35 -23.83
C MET A 1 22.17 14.45 -23.34
N THR A 2 22.44 13.21 -22.96
CA THR A 2 21.45 12.33 -22.34
C THR A 2 21.15 12.87 -20.95
N GLU A 3 19.89 13.21 -20.70
CA GLU A 3 19.43 13.64 -19.38
C GLU A 3 19.65 12.47 -18.39
N ALA A 4 20.32 12.74 -17.28
CA ALA A 4 20.57 11.71 -16.27
C ALA A 4 19.23 11.22 -15.68
N ILE A 5 19.10 9.91 -15.47
CA ILE A 5 17.92 9.34 -14.80
C ILE A 5 17.82 9.92 -13.39
N SER A 6 16.69 10.54 -13.07
CA SER A 6 16.43 11.15 -11.78
C SER A 6 15.23 10.51 -11.10
N PHE A 7 15.37 10.22 -9.81
CA PHE A 7 14.29 9.75 -8.93
C PHE A 7 13.74 10.87 -8.05
N ARG A 8 14.19 12.11 -8.26
CA ARG A 8 13.76 13.28 -7.47
C ARG A 8 12.27 13.54 -7.65
N LEU A 9 11.63 13.95 -6.55
CA LEU A 9 10.22 14.28 -6.44
C LEU A 9 10.03 15.70 -5.89
N ASP A 10 10.99 16.59 -6.16
CA ASP A 10 11.01 17.95 -5.63
C ASP A 10 9.69 18.68 -5.86
N GLY A 11 9.11 19.19 -4.77
CA GLY A 11 7.87 19.95 -4.78
C GLY A 11 6.60 19.12 -5.04
N GLN A 12 6.68 17.82 -5.30
CA GLN A 12 5.49 16.98 -5.44
C GLN A 12 4.80 16.76 -4.09
N ARG A 13 3.49 16.82 -4.10
CA ARG A 13 2.61 16.67 -2.94
C ARG A 13 2.10 15.24 -2.88
N ALA A 14 2.47 14.52 -1.83
CA ALA A 14 2.17 13.10 -1.67
C ALA A 14 1.27 12.84 -0.46
N LEU A 15 0.24 12.00 -0.63
CA LEU A 15 -0.53 11.42 0.46
C LEU A 15 -0.18 9.94 0.60
N VAL A 16 0.17 9.49 1.82
CA VAL A 16 0.40 8.09 2.16
C VAL A 16 -0.61 7.65 3.22
N THR A 17 -1.50 6.72 2.88
CA THR A 17 -2.44 6.16 3.86
C THR A 17 -1.75 5.11 4.74
N ALA A 18 -2.08 5.07 6.04
CA ALA A 18 -1.34 4.33 7.09
C ALA A 18 0.18 4.62 7.01
N GLY A 19 0.51 5.92 6.83
CA GLY A 19 1.88 6.38 6.55
C GLY A 19 2.75 6.55 7.79
N ALA A 20 2.22 6.29 9.00
CA ALA A 20 2.91 6.58 10.24
C ALA A 20 3.79 5.43 10.77
N GLN A 21 3.61 4.19 10.27
CA GLN A 21 4.34 3.02 10.74
C GLN A 21 4.54 1.97 9.63
N GLY A 22 5.44 0.99 9.88
CA GLY A 22 5.70 -0.13 8.98
C GLY A 22 6.07 0.29 7.55
N ILE A 23 5.45 -0.35 6.56
CA ILE A 23 5.68 -0.06 5.13
C ILE A 23 5.34 1.41 4.81
N GLY A 24 4.21 1.93 5.34
CA GLY A 24 3.79 3.31 5.10
C GLY A 24 4.81 4.33 5.60
N ARG A 25 5.44 4.08 6.76
CA ARG A 25 6.50 4.94 7.28
C ARG A 25 7.74 4.93 6.38
N ALA A 26 8.19 3.76 5.94
CA ALA A 26 9.32 3.67 5.03
C ALA A 26 9.05 4.39 3.69
N ILE A 27 7.80 4.31 3.18
CA ILE A 27 7.37 5.07 2.01
C ILE A 27 7.42 6.58 2.29
N THR A 28 6.90 7.03 3.44
CA THR A 28 6.94 8.43 3.87
C THR A 28 8.37 8.96 3.91
N GLU A 29 9.28 8.22 4.54
CA GLU A 29 10.71 8.56 4.64
C GLU A 29 11.37 8.64 3.26
N ALA A 30 11.11 7.67 2.39
CA ALA A 30 11.68 7.63 1.05
C ALA A 30 11.19 8.79 0.17
N LEU A 31 9.89 9.12 0.21
CA LEU A 31 9.34 10.26 -0.54
C LEU A 31 9.91 11.59 -0.05
N LEU A 32 10.03 11.79 1.26
CA LEU A 32 10.67 12.96 1.86
C LEU A 32 12.13 13.10 1.42
N ALA A 33 12.89 12.01 1.44
CA ALA A 33 14.30 11.99 1.02
C ALA A 33 14.47 12.38 -0.46
N GLN A 34 13.43 12.19 -1.29
CA GLN A 34 13.42 12.62 -2.70
C GLN A 34 12.87 14.04 -2.90
N GLY A 35 12.53 14.76 -1.82
CA GLY A 35 12.09 16.16 -1.89
C GLY A 35 10.57 16.37 -2.00
N ALA A 36 9.77 15.32 -1.83
CA ALA A 36 8.31 15.46 -1.81
C ALA A 36 7.82 16.12 -0.52
N GLN A 37 6.72 16.85 -0.61
CA GLN A 37 5.91 17.25 0.54
C GLN A 37 4.97 16.09 0.88
N VAL A 38 4.98 15.61 2.12
CA VAL A 38 4.22 14.41 2.48
C VAL A 38 3.16 14.72 3.53
N HIS A 39 1.92 14.29 3.24
CA HIS A 39 0.85 14.14 4.20
C HIS A 39 0.65 12.66 4.50
N VAL A 40 0.46 12.32 5.76
CA VAL A 40 0.12 10.95 6.17
C VAL A 40 -1.22 10.91 6.87
N CYS A 41 -1.95 9.82 6.69
CA CYS A 41 -3.06 9.52 7.58
C CYS A 41 -2.86 8.14 8.23
N ASP A 42 -3.38 8.00 9.43
CA ASP A 42 -3.37 6.74 10.18
C ASP A 42 -4.53 6.73 11.17
N ILE A 43 -4.92 5.54 11.65
CA ILE A 43 -5.87 5.38 12.76
C ILE A 43 -5.19 5.42 14.12
N ASP A 44 -3.86 5.36 14.17
CA ASP A 44 -3.05 5.35 15.37
C ASP A 44 -2.49 6.76 15.67
N ALA A 45 -3.12 7.43 16.64
CA ALA A 45 -2.72 8.78 17.06
C ALA A 45 -1.28 8.84 17.63
N ALA A 46 -0.81 7.77 18.29
CA ALA A 46 0.55 7.71 18.82
C ALA A 46 1.57 7.58 17.69
N ALA A 47 1.29 6.74 16.68
CA ALA A 47 2.14 6.62 15.50
C ALA A 47 2.20 7.94 14.72
N LEU A 48 1.07 8.67 14.58
CA LEU A 48 1.03 10.00 13.95
C LEU A 48 1.86 11.03 14.74
N LYS A 49 1.83 10.99 16.07
CA LYS A 49 2.70 11.84 16.90
C LYS A 49 4.16 11.53 16.64
N ASN A 50 4.54 10.26 16.70
CA ASN A 50 5.93 9.83 16.51
C ASN A 50 6.50 10.19 15.12
N VAL A 51 5.70 10.05 14.04
CA VAL A 51 6.17 10.42 12.71
C VAL A 51 6.36 11.92 12.55
N ARG A 52 5.50 12.77 13.18
CA ARG A 52 5.68 14.23 13.17
C ARG A 52 6.87 14.70 14.02
N GLU A 53 7.16 14.02 15.13
CA GLU A 53 8.35 14.31 15.94
C GLU A 53 9.62 13.95 15.17
N ALA A 54 9.65 12.81 14.46
CA ALA A 54 10.78 12.40 13.64
C ALA A 54 10.96 13.25 12.37
N PHE A 55 9.87 13.71 11.77
CA PHE A 55 9.83 14.48 10.52
C PHE A 55 8.90 15.69 10.66
N PRO A 56 9.36 16.83 11.24
CA PRO A 56 8.52 17.99 11.51
C PRO A 56 7.84 18.60 10.26
N GLN A 57 8.36 18.33 9.07
CA GLN A 57 7.79 18.76 7.79
C GLN A 57 6.59 17.91 7.35
N VAL A 58 6.36 16.74 7.95
CA VAL A 58 5.21 15.88 7.63
C VAL A 58 3.94 16.47 8.24
N THR A 59 2.91 16.58 7.41
CA THR A 59 1.56 16.86 7.91
C THR A 59 0.78 15.56 8.11
N ALA A 60 -0.11 15.53 9.09
CA ALA A 60 -0.77 14.28 9.46
C ALA A 60 -2.22 14.47 9.90
N THR A 61 -3.09 13.52 9.58
CA THR A 61 -4.50 13.49 9.99
C THR A 61 -4.85 12.12 10.58
N LEU A 62 -5.56 12.13 11.72
CA LEU A 62 -6.17 10.92 12.28
C LEU A 62 -7.38 10.56 11.42
N THR A 63 -7.31 9.47 10.67
CA THR A 63 -8.33 9.11 9.67
C THR A 63 -8.47 7.61 9.55
N ASP A 64 -9.68 7.11 9.74
CA ASP A 64 -10.08 5.77 9.31
C ASP A 64 -10.56 5.84 7.86
N ILE A 65 -9.79 5.26 6.94
CA ILE A 65 -10.12 5.30 5.50
C ILE A 65 -11.37 4.49 5.13
N ALA A 66 -11.86 3.62 6.01
CA ALA A 66 -13.14 2.93 5.84
C ALA A 66 -14.35 3.85 6.14
N LYS A 67 -14.12 5.08 6.61
CA LYS A 67 -15.14 6.07 6.96
C LYS A 67 -15.16 7.20 5.94
N GLU A 68 -16.16 7.20 5.05
CA GLU A 68 -16.27 8.16 3.94
C GLU A 68 -16.17 9.63 4.41
N GLY A 69 -16.85 10.02 5.51
CA GLY A 69 -16.80 11.37 6.04
C GLY A 69 -15.39 11.78 6.49
N GLN A 70 -14.65 10.89 7.17
CA GLN A 70 -13.28 11.19 7.59
C GLN A 70 -12.33 11.32 6.39
N VAL A 71 -12.53 10.51 5.35
CA VAL A 71 -11.77 10.64 4.09
C VAL A 71 -12.06 11.99 3.43
N ALA A 72 -13.34 12.38 3.35
CA ALA A 72 -13.73 13.68 2.77
C ALA A 72 -13.10 14.86 3.53
N ASP A 73 -13.13 14.84 4.85
CA ASP A 73 -12.53 15.89 5.71
C ASP A 73 -11.01 15.98 5.52
N MET A 74 -10.32 14.84 5.44
CA MET A 74 -8.89 14.78 5.17
C MET A 74 -8.55 15.43 3.82
N PHE A 75 -9.27 15.07 2.75
CA PHE A 75 -9.01 15.61 1.41
C PHE A 75 -9.38 17.10 1.30
N ALA A 76 -10.41 17.57 2.03
CA ALA A 76 -10.70 19.00 2.14
C ALA A 76 -9.53 19.77 2.77
N GLY A 77 -8.94 19.23 3.83
CA GLY A 77 -7.72 19.78 4.45
C GLY A 77 -6.50 19.80 3.50
N ILE A 78 -6.31 18.76 2.71
CA ILE A 78 -5.25 18.69 1.68
C ILE A 78 -5.49 19.75 0.60
N GLN A 79 -6.72 19.88 0.10
CA GLN A 79 -7.09 20.91 -0.87
C GLN A 79 -6.82 22.32 -0.34
N GLN A 80 -7.21 22.60 0.91
CA GLN A 80 -6.98 23.90 1.52
C GLN A 80 -5.48 24.22 1.66
N ARG A 81 -4.67 23.23 2.01
CA ARG A 81 -3.24 23.41 2.26
C ARG A 81 -2.42 23.51 0.98
N TRP A 82 -2.68 22.66 0.01
CA TRP A 82 -1.82 22.46 -1.17
C TRP A 82 -2.48 22.84 -2.51
N GLY A 83 -3.80 22.99 -2.54
CA GLY A 83 -4.53 23.26 -3.78
C GLY A 83 -4.54 22.11 -4.80
N GLY A 84 -3.92 20.96 -4.47
CA GLY A 84 -3.85 19.81 -5.35
C GLY A 84 -3.01 18.67 -4.76
N LEU A 85 -2.93 17.55 -5.50
CA LEU A 85 -2.18 16.36 -5.11
C LEU A 85 -1.46 15.80 -6.36
N ASP A 86 -0.24 15.28 -6.21
CA ASP A 86 0.55 14.73 -7.32
C ASP A 86 0.78 13.22 -7.14
N ILE A 87 0.82 12.72 -5.88
CA ILE A 87 1.04 11.33 -5.56
C ILE A 87 0.04 10.87 -4.50
N LEU A 88 -0.67 9.77 -4.78
CA LEU A 88 -1.44 9.03 -3.79
C LEU A 88 -0.85 7.62 -3.61
N VAL A 89 -0.50 7.25 -2.37
CA VAL A 89 -0.12 5.88 -2.03
C VAL A 89 -1.19 5.27 -1.13
N ASN A 90 -2.01 4.40 -1.68
CA ASN A 90 -3.00 3.60 -0.97
C ASN A 90 -2.30 2.41 -0.30
N ASN A 91 -1.69 2.66 0.87
CA ASN A 91 -0.94 1.66 1.63
C ASN A 91 -1.76 1.05 2.78
N ALA A 92 -2.76 1.75 3.29
CA ALA A 92 -3.56 1.23 4.39
C ALA A 92 -4.21 -0.11 4.07
N GLY A 93 -4.18 -1.02 5.04
CA GLY A 93 -4.79 -2.33 4.90
C GLY A 93 -4.53 -3.23 6.10
N ILE A 94 -5.49 -4.09 6.37
CA ILE A 94 -5.43 -5.08 7.46
C ILE A 94 -5.24 -6.49 6.90
N ALA A 95 -4.73 -7.36 7.76
CA ALA A 95 -4.53 -8.76 7.40
C ALA A 95 -5.84 -9.55 7.27
N GLY A 96 -6.87 -9.16 7.99
CA GLY A 96 -8.07 -9.98 8.17
C GLY A 96 -7.81 -11.26 8.98
N PRO A 97 -8.79 -12.15 9.08
CA PRO A 97 -8.67 -13.40 9.83
C PRO A 97 -7.71 -14.39 9.13
N THR A 98 -7.23 -15.35 9.90
CA THR A 98 -6.61 -16.60 9.41
C THR A 98 -7.53 -17.73 9.85
N ALA A 99 -8.47 -18.11 8.98
CA ALA A 99 -9.53 -19.07 9.27
C ALA A 99 -9.97 -19.80 7.98
N ALA A 100 -10.55 -20.99 8.13
CA ALA A 100 -11.25 -21.67 7.05
C ALA A 100 -12.46 -20.84 6.61
N ILE A 101 -12.96 -21.09 5.39
CA ILE A 101 -14.05 -20.26 4.85
C ILE A 101 -15.34 -20.38 5.69
N GLU A 102 -15.64 -21.57 6.15
CA GLU A 102 -16.79 -21.86 7.01
C GLU A 102 -16.72 -21.21 8.40
N ASP A 103 -15.51 -20.89 8.89
CA ASP A 103 -15.24 -20.27 10.16
C ASP A 103 -15.08 -18.74 10.07
N THR A 104 -15.04 -18.19 8.86
CA THR A 104 -14.89 -16.75 8.63
C THR A 104 -16.24 -16.05 8.82
N THR A 105 -16.35 -15.16 9.78
CA THR A 105 -17.59 -14.41 10.04
C THR A 105 -17.82 -13.33 8.98
N LEU A 106 -19.09 -12.95 8.74
CA LEU A 106 -19.43 -11.85 7.85
C LEU A 106 -18.80 -10.51 8.32
N ALA A 107 -18.70 -10.30 9.63
CA ALA A 107 -18.09 -9.10 10.19
C ALA A 107 -16.60 -8.99 9.86
N GLU A 108 -15.84 -10.07 9.97
CA GLU A 108 -14.41 -10.11 9.61
C GLU A 108 -14.20 -9.95 8.11
N TRP A 109 -15.07 -10.58 7.31
CA TRP A 109 -15.11 -10.36 5.86
C TRP A 109 -15.31 -8.88 5.55
N GLN A 110 -16.40 -8.29 6.06
CA GLN A 110 -16.77 -6.90 5.78
C GLN A 110 -15.68 -5.93 6.23
N GLN A 111 -15.15 -6.07 7.45
CA GLN A 111 -14.07 -5.24 7.94
C GLN A 111 -12.84 -5.27 7.02
N THR A 112 -12.50 -6.47 6.51
CA THR A 112 -11.33 -6.62 5.62
C THR A 112 -11.57 -5.93 4.28
N ILE A 113 -12.76 -6.10 3.70
CA ILE A 113 -13.15 -5.43 2.44
C ILE A 113 -13.23 -3.91 2.63
N ASP A 114 -13.85 -3.44 3.72
CA ASP A 114 -14.04 -2.01 3.98
C ASP A 114 -12.69 -1.28 4.08
N VAL A 115 -11.73 -1.85 4.79
CA VAL A 115 -10.40 -1.20 4.90
C VAL A 115 -9.59 -1.36 3.61
N ASN A 116 -9.47 -2.59 3.07
CA ASN A 116 -8.49 -2.88 2.03
C ASN A 116 -8.97 -2.44 0.63
N LEU A 117 -10.26 -2.49 0.36
CA LEU A 117 -10.84 -2.26 -0.96
C LEU A 117 -11.69 -0.99 -0.99
N THR A 118 -12.70 -0.89 -0.12
CA THR A 118 -13.56 0.30 -0.06
C THR A 118 -12.76 1.55 0.32
N GLY A 119 -11.86 1.46 1.30
CA GLY A 119 -10.99 2.57 1.70
C GLY A 119 -10.07 3.03 0.58
N THR A 120 -9.49 2.08 -0.18
CA THR A 120 -8.69 2.39 -1.39
C THR A 120 -9.52 3.14 -2.43
N PHE A 121 -10.78 2.71 -2.66
CA PHE A 121 -11.71 3.40 -3.55
C PHE A 121 -12.04 4.81 -3.04
N LEU A 122 -12.39 4.97 -1.77
CA LEU A 122 -12.76 6.27 -1.19
C LEU A 122 -11.61 7.28 -1.30
N CYS A 123 -10.38 6.87 -0.98
CA CYS A 123 -9.19 7.71 -1.10
C CYS A 123 -8.93 8.09 -2.56
N THR A 124 -9.00 7.13 -3.49
CA THR A 124 -8.77 7.39 -4.92
C THR A 124 -9.83 8.33 -5.49
N ARG A 125 -11.11 8.08 -5.20
CA ARG A 125 -12.23 8.94 -5.63
C ARG A 125 -12.04 10.38 -5.19
N SER A 126 -11.57 10.59 -3.96
CA SER A 126 -11.35 11.93 -3.40
C SER A 126 -10.05 12.59 -3.92
N ALA A 127 -9.04 11.81 -4.26
CA ALA A 127 -7.77 12.30 -4.79
C ALA A 127 -7.87 12.77 -6.25
N VAL A 128 -8.62 12.04 -7.08
CA VAL A 128 -8.70 12.31 -8.53
C VAL A 128 -9.04 13.76 -8.88
N PRO A 129 -10.03 14.43 -8.26
CA PRO A 129 -10.28 15.85 -8.51
C PRO A 129 -9.08 16.76 -8.24
N LEU A 130 -8.24 16.44 -7.25
CA LEU A 130 -7.04 17.20 -6.88
C LEU A 130 -5.85 16.94 -7.82
N MET A 131 -5.90 15.89 -8.63
CA MET A 131 -4.84 15.46 -9.52
C MET A 131 -5.09 15.82 -10.99
N LYS A 132 -6.35 16.03 -11.38
CA LYS A 132 -6.75 16.18 -12.81
C LYS A 132 -6.04 17.30 -13.57
N SER A 133 -5.69 18.40 -12.91
CA SER A 133 -5.06 19.55 -13.58
C SER A 133 -3.59 19.32 -13.94
N ASN A 134 -2.88 18.49 -13.18
CA ASN A 134 -1.43 18.33 -13.32
C ASN A 134 -1.03 16.88 -13.69
N GLY A 135 -1.98 15.94 -13.70
CA GLY A 135 -1.68 14.54 -13.76
C GLY A 135 -1.12 14.03 -12.42
N GLY A 136 -0.43 12.89 -12.44
CA GLY A 136 0.21 12.36 -11.23
C GLY A 136 0.35 10.84 -11.21
N SER A 137 0.58 10.29 -10.01
CA SER A 137 0.78 8.85 -9.81
C SER A 137 -0.05 8.33 -8.63
N ILE A 138 -0.86 7.32 -8.87
CA ILE A 138 -1.56 6.55 -7.83
C ILE A 138 -0.86 5.19 -7.71
N VAL A 139 -0.44 4.82 -6.50
CA VAL A 139 0.17 3.54 -6.20
C VAL A 139 -0.68 2.81 -5.17
N ASN A 140 -1.20 1.66 -5.56
CA ASN A 140 -2.01 0.80 -4.69
C ASN A 140 -1.17 -0.33 -4.13
N ILE A 141 -1.16 -0.53 -2.81
CA ILE A 141 -0.47 -1.68 -2.21
C ILE A 141 -1.40 -2.88 -2.21
N SER A 142 -1.16 -3.79 -3.17
CA SER A 142 -1.79 -5.10 -3.20
C SER A 142 -0.97 -6.11 -2.35
N SER A 143 -0.67 -7.27 -2.89
CA SER A 143 0.10 -8.35 -2.27
C SER A 143 0.36 -9.45 -3.30
N ALA A 144 1.31 -10.36 -3.05
CA ALA A 144 1.36 -11.65 -3.72
C ALA A 144 0.01 -12.41 -3.62
N ALA A 145 -0.75 -12.21 -2.53
CA ALA A 145 -2.11 -12.73 -2.35
C ALA A 145 -3.18 -12.08 -3.26
N GLY A 146 -2.85 -11.06 -4.02
CA GLY A 146 -3.67 -10.52 -5.11
C GLY A 146 -3.42 -11.19 -6.46
N ARG A 147 -2.41 -12.05 -6.54
CA ARG A 147 -2.03 -12.82 -7.74
C ARG A 147 -2.19 -14.33 -7.56
N PHE A 148 -1.98 -14.81 -6.35
CA PHE A 148 -2.06 -16.23 -6.00
C PHE A 148 -3.17 -16.48 -4.98
N GLY A 149 -3.81 -17.66 -5.05
CA GLY A 149 -4.68 -18.14 -3.99
C GLY A 149 -3.92 -18.23 -2.66
N PHE A 150 -4.56 -17.83 -1.57
CA PHE A 150 -3.94 -17.79 -0.27
C PHE A 150 -4.84 -18.51 0.76
N PRO A 151 -4.61 -19.80 1.02
CA PRO A 151 -5.43 -20.59 1.94
C PRO A 151 -5.59 -19.94 3.31
N LEU A 152 -6.76 -20.08 3.91
CA LEU A 152 -7.16 -19.50 5.20
C LEU A 152 -7.24 -17.96 5.21
N ARG A 153 -7.23 -17.30 4.04
CA ARG A 153 -7.13 -15.85 3.92
C ARG A 153 -8.12 -15.27 2.89
N SER A 154 -9.30 -15.87 2.77
CA SER A 154 -10.28 -15.54 1.74
C SER A 154 -10.62 -14.04 1.65
N PRO A 155 -10.96 -13.32 2.76
CA PRO A 155 -11.28 -11.89 2.68
C PRO A 155 -10.08 -11.05 2.21
N TYR A 156 -8.89 -11.37 2.72
CA TYR A 156 -7.66 -10.67 2.34
C TYR A 156 -7.34 -10.87 0.87
N SER A 157 -7.35 -12.12 0.40
CA SER A 157 -7.08 -12.45 -0.99
C SER A 157 -8.06 -11.76 -1.92
N ALA A 158 -9.37 -11.88 -1.65
CA ALA A 158 -10.42 -11.23 -2.42
C ALA A 158 -10.19 -9.70 -2.52
N SER A 159 -9.86 -9.04 -1.39
CA SER A 159 -9.57 -7.61 -1.39
C SER A 159 -8.36 -7.25 -2.23
N LYS A 160 -7.29 -8.07 -2.20
CA LYS A 160 -6.04 -7.78 -2.91
C LYS A 160 -6.12 -8.07 -4.42
N PHE A 161 -6.91 -9.09 -4.85
CA PHE A 161 -7.31 -9.24 -6.24
C PHE A 161 -8.16 -8.07 -6.72
N GLY A 162 -9.12 -7.62 -5.90
CA GLY A 162 -9.95 -6.45 -6.20
C GLY A 162 -9.11 -5.18 -6.42
N VAL A 163 -8.08 -4.96 -5.62
CA VAL A 163 -7.15 -3.82 -5.78
C VAL A 163 -6.42 -3.87 -7.13
N ILE A 164 -6.06 -5.05 -7.64
CA ILE A 164 -5.44 -5.19 -8.97
C ILE A 164 -6.44 -4.82 -10.05
N GLY A 165 -7.67 -5.36 -10.00
CA GLY A 165 -8.72 -5.00 -10.96
C GLY A 165 -9.02 -3.51 -10.98
N LEU A 166 -9.10 -2.85 -9.80
CA LEU A 166 -9.26 -1.40 -9.72
C LEU A 166 -8.05 -0.65 -10.31
N THR A 167 -6.83 -1.13 -10.09
CA THR A 167 -5.62 -0.53 -10.63
C THR A 167 -5.64 -0.49 -12.16
N GLU A 168 -5.94 -1.60 -12.80
CA GLU A 168 -6.00 -1.72 -14.25
C GLU A 168 -7.13 -0.86 -14.82
N THR A 169 -8.32 -0.90 -14.21
CA THR A 169 -9.48 -0.10 -14.62
C THR A 169 -9.18 1.39 -14.52
N TRP A 170 -8.70 1.86 -13.37
CA TRP A 170 -8.40 3.28 -13.17
C TRP A 170 -7.22 3.78 -14.01
N ALA A 171 -6.27 2.92 -14.36
CA ALA A 171 -5.20 3.28 -15.30
C ALA A 171 -5.76 3.66 -16.68
N MET A 172 -6.79 2.95 -17.14
CA MET A 172 -7.49 3.26 -18.40
C MET A 172 -8.36 4.52 -18.28
N GLU A 173 -9.14 4.63 -17.19
CA GLU A 173 -10.06 5.77 -16.97
C GLU A 173 -9.32 7.10 -16.77
N LEU A 174 -8.20 7.09 -16.05
CA LEU A 174 -7.48 8.28 -15.61
C LEU A 174 -6.27 8.63 -16.50
N GLY A 175 -5.83 7.70 -17.34
CA GLY A 175 -4.73 7.92 -18.28
C GLY A 175 -4.88 9.15 -19.19
N PRO A 176 -6.07 9.43 -19.78
CA PRO A 176 -6.30 10.65 -20.56
C PRO A 176 -6.08 11.96 -19.79
N GLN A 177 -6.10 11.92 -18.45
CA GLN A 177 -5.84 13.06 -17.58
C GLN A 177 -4.38 13.11 -17.08
N GLY A 178 -3.50 12.25 -17.62
CA GLY A 178 -2.11 12.18 -17.22
C GLY A 178 -1.89 11.52 -15.84
N ILE A 179 -2.89 10.85 -15.26
CA ILE A 179 -2.77 10.14 -14.00
C ILE A 179 -2.44 8.68 -14.29
N ARG A 180 -1.29 8.24 -13.79
CA ARG A 180 -0.84 6.84 -13.89
C ARG A 180 -1.30 6.07 -12.64
N VAL A 181 -1.73 4.84 -12.80
CA VAL A 181 -2.15 3.99 -11.68
C VAL A 181 -1.44 2.65 -11.76
N ASN A 182 -0.73 2.27 -10.68
CA ASN A 182 -0.02 1.00 -10.60
C ASN A 182 -0.24 0.33 -9.25
N ALA A 183 -0.09 -1.00 -9.20
CA ALA A 183 -0.08 -1.77 -7.97
C ALA A 183 1.33 -2.26 -7.65
N ILE A 184 1.71 -2.23 -6.38
CA ILE A 184 2.86 -2.95 -5.85
C ILE A 184 2.35 -4.20 -5.13
N LEU A 185 2.99 -5.34 -5.38
CA LEU A 185 2.66 -6.63 -4.81
C LEU A 185 3.80 -7.10 -3.90
N PRO A 186 3.79 -6.70 -2.62
CA PRO A 186 4.78 -7.21 -1.67
C PRO A 186 4.65 -8.71 -1.46
N GLY A 187 5.81 -9.38 -1.28
CA GLY A 187 5.89 -10.76 -0.81
C GLY A 187 5.84 -10.88 0.71
N ILE A 188 6.76 -11.65 1.27
CA ILE A 188 6.94 -11.82 2.71
C ILE A 188 7.72 -10.63 3.25
N VAL A 189 7.02 -9.64 3.79
CA VAL A 189 7.63 -8.42 4.34
C VAL A 189 7.98 -8.63 5.80
N GLU A 190 9.21 -8.32 6.19
CA GLU A 190 9.65 -8.40 7.58
C GLU A 190 8.84 -7.50 8.51
N GLY A 191 8.64 -7.97 9.74
CA GLY A 191 8.04 -7.17 10.79
C GLY A 191 6.89 -7.84 11.56
N PRO A 192 6.40 -7.17 12.62
CA PRO A 192 5.45 -7.75 13.58
C PRO A 192 4.13 -8.24 12.95
N ARG A 193 3.69 -7.61 11.86
CA ARG A 193 2.47 -8.03 11.14
C ARG A 193 2.65 -9.41 10.52
N GLN A 194 3.79 -9.63 9.85
CA GLN A 194 4.10 -10.92 9.23
C GLN A 194 4.28 -12.01 10.28
N ASP A 195 4.96 -11.69 11.38
CA ASP A 195 5.13 -12.65 12.47
C ASP A 195 3.80 -13.11 13.06
N ARG A 196 2.83 -12.22 13.23
CA ARG A 196 1.47 -12.61 13.65
C ARG A 196 0.78 -13.53 12.65
N VAL A 197 0.91 -13.26 11.34
CA VAL A 197 0.32 -14.10 10.28
C VAL A 197 0.96 -15.48 10.25
N LEU A 198 2.29 -15.55 10.30
CA LEU A 198 3.03 -16.83 10.32
C LEU A 198 2.77 -17.62 11.60
N SER A 199 2.66 -16.95 12.78
CA SER A 199 2.31 -17.59 14.05
C SER A 199 0.90 -18.21 14.01
N ALA A 200 -0.08 -17.49 13.47
CA ALA A 200 -1.44 -18.01 13.32
C ALA A 200 -1.49 -19.24 12.41
N LYS A 201 -0.74 -19.19 11.29
CA LYS A 201 -0.62 -20.34 10.39
C LYS A 201 0.12 -21.51 11.03
N ALA A 202 1.24 -21.27 11.71
CA ALA A 202 2.00 -22.29 12.41
C ALA A 202 1.08 -23.06 13.41
N LYS A 203 0.25 -22.32 14.13
CA LYS A 203 -0.76 -22.91 15.04
C LYS A 203 -1.76 -23.78 14.28
N SER A 204 -2.29 -23.33 13.14
CA SER A 204 -3.25 -24.09 12.32
C SER A 204 -2.66 -25.38 11.78
N PHE A 205 -1.34 -25.39 11.49
CA PHE A 205 -0.64 -26.58 10.97
C PHE A 205 0.04 -27.43 12.05
N GLY A 206 -0.04 -27.06 13.34
CA GLY A 206 0.59 -27.79 14.44
C GLY A 206 2.12 -27.81 14.37
N ILE A 207 2.76 -26.77 13.81
CA ILE A 207 4.22 -26.65 13.66
C ILE A 207 4.75 -25.40 14.36
N THR A 208 6.08 -25.28 14.50
CA THR A 208 6.70 -24.10 15.11
C THR A 208 6.70 -22.90 14.16
N LEU A 209 6.81 -21.68 14.69
CA LEU A 209 6.98 -20.46 13.89
C LEU A 209 8.22 -20.54 12.98
N GLU A 210 9.32 -21.09 13.47
CA GLU A 210 10.55 -21.30 12.72
C GLU A 210 10.33 -22.20 11.50
N GLN A 211 9.66 -23.35 11.72
CA GLN A 211 9.30 -24.25 10.63
C GLN A 211 8.39 -23.60 9.61
N MET A 212 7.44 -22.74 10.09
CA MET A 212 6.55 -22.00 9.20
C MET A 212 7.32 -20.95 8.37
N ARG A 213 8.30 -20.24 8.96
CA ARG A 213 9.18 -19.30 8.24
C ARG A 213 9.98 -20.02 7.16
N THR A 214 10.61 -21.15 7.50
CA THR A 214 11.37 -21.97 6.54
C THR A 214 10.50 -22.38 5.36
N ARG A 215 9.32 -22.97 5.63
CA ARG A 215 8.37 -23.37 4.58
C ARG A 215 7.93 -22.18 3.70
N ALA A 216 7.67 -21.03 4.31
CA ALA A 216 7.27 -19.85 3.56
C ALA A 216 8.38 -19.38 2.59
N LEU A 217 9.65 -19.41 3.03
CA LEU A 217 10.80 -19.02 2.20
C LEU A 217 11.13 -20.05 1.12
N GLU A 218 10.82 -21.33 1.32
CA GLU A 218 10.95 -22.37 0.27
C GLU A 218 10.13 -22.07 -1.00
N ARG A 219 9.12 -21.19 -0.89
CA ARG A 219 8.26 -20.76 -2.00
C ARG A 219 8.67 -19.42 -2.61
N VAL A 220 9.81 -18.89 -2.20
CA VAL A 220 10.39 -17.67 -2.73
C VAL A 220 11.69 -18.02 -3.43
N SER A 221 11.84 -17.75 -4.73
CA SER A 221 13.03 -18.15 -5.50
C SER A 221 14.33 -17.61 -4.90
N LEU A 222 14.33 -16.36 -4.41
CA LEU A 222 15.50 -15.75 -3.76
C LEU A 222 15.73 -16.22 -2.32
N ARG A 223 14.84 -17.07 -1.76
CA ARG A 223 14.94 -17.59 -0.38
C ARG A 223 15.10 -16.49 0.69
N THR A 224 14.56 -15.32 0.43
CA THR A 224 14.66 -14.16 1.32
C THR A 224 13.31 -13.49 1.54
N THR A 225 13.22 -12.72 2.59
CA THR A 225 12.14 -11.76 2.84
C THR A 225 12.41 -10.45 2.10
N VAL A 226 11.42 -9.58 2.04
CA VAL A 226 11.58 -8.20 1.61
C VAL A 226 11.43 -7.25 2.78
N THR A 227 12.12 -6.12 2.70
CA THR A 227 12.00 -5.05 3.70
C THR A 227 10.97 -4.00 3.28
N ALA A 228 10.53 -3.17 4.20
CA ALA A 228 9.70 -2.01 3.89
C ALA A 228 10.41 -1.01 2.95
N HIS A 229 11.76 -0.94 3.02
CA HIS A 229 12.57 -0.08 2.16
C HIS A 229 12.62 -0.56 0.71
N ASP A 230 12.64 -1.87 0.46
CA ASP A 230 12.56 -2.42 -0.91
C ASP A 230 11.27 -2.01 -1.59
N ILE A 231 10.17 -2.02 -0.85
CA ILE A 231 8.86 -1.56 -1.33
C ILE A 231 8.88 -0.05 -1.58
N ALA A 232 9.42 0.73 -0.64
CA ALA A 232 9.51 2.19 -0.76
C ALA A 232 10.37 2.61 -1.96
N ALA A 233 11.49 1.91 -2.22
CA ALA A 233 12.34 2.17 -3.37
C ALA A 233 11.59 1.99 -4.71
N GLN A 234 10.79 0.92 -4.83
CA GLN A 234 9.95 0.71 -6.03
C GLN A 234 8.89 1.80 -6.19
N ILE A 235 8.32 2.29 -5.09
CA ILE A 235 7.32 3.38 -5.13
C ILE A 235 7.97 4.69 -5.58
N VAL A 236 9.15 5.04 -5.06
CA VAL A 236 9.91 6.21 -5.52
C VAL A 236 10.18 6.12 -7.03
N PHE A 237 10.64 4.97 -7.52
CA PHE A 237 10.85 4.74 -8.95
C PHE A 237 9.58 5.01 -9.76
N ILE A 238 8.46 4.38 -9.40
CA ILE A 238 7.18 4.51 -10.11
C ILE A 238 6.66 5.95 -10.09
N CYS A 239 6.81 6.66 -8.98
CA CYS A 239 6.33 8.04 -8.85
C CYS A 239 7.22 9.04 -9.59
N SER A 240 8.50 8.73 -9.79
CA SER A 240 9.47 9.63 -10.43
C SER A 240 9.32 9.70 -11.96
N LYS A 241 10.11 10.59 -12.58
CA LYS A 241 10.21 10.69 -14.05
C LYS A 241 10.68 9.37 -14.69
N ALA A 242 11.48 8.57 -13.99
CA ALA A 242 11.95 7.27 -14.47
C ALA A 242 10.79 6.27 -14.69
N GLY A 243 9.71 6.38 -13.91
CA GLY A 243 8.49 5.58 -14.04
C GLY A 243 7.40 6.18 -14.95
N ALA A 244 7.66 7.30 -15.64
CA ALA A 244 6.64 8.09 -16.34
C ALA A 244 5.85 7.37 -17.43
N LYS A 245 6.32 6.23 -17.91
CA LYS A 245 5.62 5.42 -18.93
C LYS A 245 5.06 4.11 -18.39
N ILE A 246 5.04 3.96 -17.05
CA ILE A 246 4.51 2.77 -16.37
C ILE A 246 3.12 3.11 -15.80
N SER A 247 2.08 2.47 -16.32
CA SER A 247 0.69 2.58 -15.87
C SER A 247 -0.06 1.29 -16.11
N GLY A 248 -1.01 0.95 -15.25
CA GLY A 248 -1.80 -0.28 -15.31
C GLY A 248 -1.02 -1.54 -14.92
N GLN A 249 0.15 -1.40 -14.29
CA GLN A 249 1.01 -2.54 -13.99
C GLN A 249 0.86 -3.00 -12.55
N SER A 250 0.99 -4.33 -12.38
CA SER A 250 1.10 -5.01 -11.09
C SER A 250 2.54 -5.49 -10.90
N LEU A 251 3.30 -4.76 -10.09
CA LEU A 251 4.74 -4.94 -9.95
C LEU A 251 5.07 -5.67 -8.64
N SER A 252 5.61 -6.85 -8.75
CA SER A 252 6.03 -7.66 -7.60
C SER A 252 7.32 -7.11 -6.98
N VAL A 253 7.33 -7.02 -5.64
CA VAL A 253 8.52 -6.84 -4.80
C VAL A 253 8.47 -7.98 -3.78
N ASP A 254 8.89 -9.17 -4.18
CA ASP A 254 8.55 -10.40 -3.46
C ASP A 254 9.64 -11.49 -3.51
N GLY A 255 10.79 -11.22 -4.14
CA GLY A 255 11.85 -12.21 -4.32
C GLY A 255 11.45 -13.38 -5.24
N ASN A 256 10.44 -13.18 -6.09
CA ASN A 256 9.76 -14.17 -6.92
C ASN A 256 9.06 -15.25 -6.08
N VAL A 257 7.93 -14.86 -5.49
CA VAL A 257 7.00 -15.82 -4.85
C VAL A 257 6.38 -16.70 -5.94
N GLU A 258 6.56 -18.02 -5.82
CA GLU A 258 6.07 -19.01 -6.79
C GLU A 258 4.65 -19.45 -6.47
N THR A 259 4.30 -19.52 -5.19
CA THR A 259 2.97 -19.90 -4.69
C THR A 259 2.80 -19.50 -3.24
N LEU A 260 1.55 -19.35 -2.79
CA LEU A 260 1.19 -19.16 -1.38
C LEU A 260 0.56 -20.42 -0.77
N VAL A 261 0.49 -21.50 -1.54
CA VAL A 261 0.10 -22.82 -1.04
C VAL A 261 1.26 -23.42 -0.28
N GLN A 262 0.96 -23.97 0.89
CA GLN A 262 1.95 -24.56 1.81
C GLN A 262 1.78 -26.06 1.90
#